data_b176c188669e281c710fe7cb15a07171
#
_entry.id   b176c188669e281c710fe7cb15a07171
#
_cell.length_a   1.000
_cell.length_b   1.000
_cell.length_c   1.000
_cell.angle_alpha   90.00
_cell.angle_beta   90.00
_cell.angle_gamma   90.00
#
_symmetry.space_group_name_H-M   'P 1'
#
loop_
_entity.id
_entity.type
_entity.pdbx_description
1 polymer ?
#
loop_
_entity_poly.entity_id
_entity_poly.type
_entity_poly.pdbx_seq_one_letter_code
_entity_poly.pdbx_strand_id
1 'polypeptide(L)'
;MADEVQLRVEASPENLAGTYSNASIVSTTGAESRIDFLYVDHANAQGDEVPAYLVSRVIMPTTELAHMAETLNDHIAKHLEQGM
;
A
#
# COMPACT_ATOMS: atom_id res chain seq x y z
N MET A 1 -15.24 2.04 27.98
CA MET A 1 -14.52 2.32 28.19
C MET A 1 -13.84 3.29 27.65
N ALA A 2 -13.37 3.91 28.13
CA ALA A 2 -12.89 5.10 27.70
C ALA A 2 -11.81 4.98 26.76
N ASP A 3 -11.69 3.88 26.24
CA ASP A 3 -10.51 3.69 25.53
C ASP A 3 -10.64 3.79 24.06
N GLU A 4 -11.81 4.17 23.62
CA GLU A 4 -11.94 4.37 22.20
C GLU A 4 -11.27 5.63 21.77
N VAL A 5 -10.36 5.51 20.87
CA VAL A 5 -9.65 6.64 20.30
C VAL A 5 -10.15 6.85 18.89
N GLN A 6 -10.59 8.06 18.63
CA GLN A 6 -11.05 8.40 17.29
C GLN A 6 -9.94 9.14 16.55
N LEU A 7 -9.68 8.72 15.33
CA LEU A 7 -8.67 9.37 14.53
C LEU A 7 -9.31 10.53 13.79
N ARG A 8 -8.63 11.66 13.81
CA ARG A 8 -9.06 12.81 13.05
C ARG A 8 -8.08 12.99 11.91
N VAL A 9 -8.46 12.56 10.74
CA VAL A 9 -7.57 12.54 9.60
C VAL A 9 -7.57 13.89 8.92
N GLU A 10 -6.38 14.44 8.75
CA GLU A 10 -6.21 15.69 8.03
C GLU A 10 -5.33 15.41 6.82
N ALA A 11 -5.65 16.01 5.72
CA ALA A 11 -4.94 15.76 4.49
C ALA A 11 -4.78 17.04 3.69
N SER A 12 -3.63 17.17 3.03
CA SER A 12 -3.42 18.27 2.10
C SER A 12 -4.06 17.91 0.76
N PRO A 13 -4.33 18.91 -0.08
CA PRO A 13 -4.89 18.61 -1.40
C PRO A 13 -4.02 17.66 -2.22
N GLU A 14 -2.69 17.80 -2.11
CA GLU A 14 -1.80 16.91 -2.85
C GLU A 14 -1.98 15.47 -2.39
N ASN A 15 -2.10 15.26 -1.07
CA ASN A 15 -2.26 13.91 -0.56
C ASN A 15 -3.61 13.33 -0.91
N LEU A 16 -4.64 14.17 -0.99
CA LEU A 16 -5.96 13.70 -1.36
C LEU A 16 -6.01 13.23 -2.80
N ALA A 17 -5.18 13.81 -3.67
CA ALA A 17 -5.15 13.38 -5.07
C ALA A 17 -4.67 11.94 -5.21
N GLY A 18 -3.81 11.50 -4.30
CA GLY A 18 -3.33 10.14 -4.30
C GLY A 18 -2.19 9.90 -5.28
N THR A 19 -1.74 8.68 -5.29
CA THR A 19 -0.63 8.24 -6.14
C THR A 19 -1.02 6.92 -6.78
N TYR A 20 -0.86 6.80 -8.08
CA TYR A 20 -1.18 5.56 -8.76
C TYR A 20 -0.01 4.58 -8.66
N SER A 21 -0.32 3.33 -8.39
CA SER A 21 0.67 2.27 -8.33
C SER A 21 0.01 0.98 -8.83
N ASN A 22 0.75 0.22 -9.62
CA ASN A 22 0.23 -1.06 -10.10
C ASN A 22 1.08 -2.24 -9.67
N ALA A 23 2.08 -2.02 -8.81
CA ALA A 23 2.90 -3.11 -8.28
C ALA A 23 3.52 -2.66 -6.96
N SER A 24 3.96 -3.61 -6.16
CA SER A 24 4.58 -3.27 -4.90
C SER A 24 5.59 -4.33 -4.51
N ILE A 25 6.57 -3.92 -3.72
CA ILE A 25 7.57 -4.80 -3.14
C ILE A 25 7.57 -4.54 -1.65
N VAL A 26 7.52 -5.61 -0.86
CA VAL A 26 7.53 -5.50 0.59
C VAL A 26 8.84 -6.07 1.11
N SER A 27 9.49 -5.35 2.02
CA SER A 27 10.70 -5.84 2.64
C SER A 27 10.67 -5.52 4.13
N THR A 28 11.39 -6.32 4.92
CA THR A 28 11.40 -6.17 6.36
C THR A 28 12.85 -6.28 6.84
N THR A 29 13.23 -5.36 7.72
CA THR A 29 14.53 -5.38 8.38
C THR A 29 14.29 -5.09 9.84
N GLY A 30 14.54 -6.09 10.72
CA GLY A 30 14.28 -5.92 12.14
C GLY A 30 12.82 -5.62 12.41
N ALA A 31 12.56 -4.55 13.15
CA ALA A 31 11.21 -4.20 13.54
C ALA A 31 10.51 -3.28 12.55
N GLU A 32 11.19 -2.92 11.46
CA GLU A 32 10.61 -2.04 10.47
C GLU A 32 10.37 -2.76 9.17
N SER A 33 9.25 -2.43 8.53
CA SER A 33 8.93 -2.93 7.22
C SER A 33 8.69 -1.76 6.29
N ARG A 34 8.85 -2.01 4.99
CA ARG A 34 8.57 -0.95 4.04
C ARG A 34 7.85 -1.54 2.85
N ILE A 35 6.99 -0.73 2.27
CA ILE A 35 6.30 -1.07 1.05
C ILE A 35 6.74 -0.06 0.01
N ASP A 36 7.30 -0.57 -1.08
CA ASP A 36 7.68 0.26 -2.20
C ASP A 36 6.59 0.13 -3.25
N PHE A 37 5.91 1.23 -3.51
CA PHE A 37 4.86 1.25 -4.52
C PHE A 37 5.47 1.65 -5.85
N LEU A 38 5.19 0.85 -6.88
CA LEU A 38 5.84 1.02 -8.17
C LEU A 38 4.83 1.26 -9.27
N TYR A 39 5.25 1.98 -10.29
CA TYR A 39 4.54 2.02 -11.55
C TYR A 39 5.34 1.21 -12.55
N VAL A 40 4.78 0.11 -13.00
CA VAL A 40 5.39 -0.73 -14.01
C VAL A 40 4.82 -0.30 -15.36
N ASP A 41 5.74 0.10 -16.26
CA ASP A 41 5.35 0.66 -17.54
C ASP A 41 5.49 -0.41 -18.62
N HIS A 42 4.44 -1.19 -18.78
CA HIS A 42 4.46 -2.30 -19.71
C HIS A 42 4.57 -1.83 -21.17
N ALA A 43 4.09 -0.63 -21.44
CA ALA A 43 4.11 -0.10 -22.80
C ALA A 43 5.53 0.14 -23.30
N ASN A 44 6.48 0.33 -22.40
CA ASN A 44 7.86 0.60 -22.77
C ASN A 44 8.79 -0.57 -22.48
N ALA A 45 8.24 -1.78 -22.48
CA ALA A 45 9.05 -2.97 -22.28
C ALA A 45 10.01 -3.14 -23.47
N GLN A 46 11.24 -3.57 -23.16
CA GLN A 46 12.23 -3.81 -24.17
C GLN A 46 12.90 -5.14 -23.87
N GLY A 47 12.72 -6.10 -24.78
CA GLY A 47 13.24 -7.44 -24.55
C GLY A 47 12.64 -8.04 -23.31
N ASP A 48 13.50 -8.48 -22.38
CA ASP A 48 13.04 -9.08 -21.15
C ASP A 48 12.88 -8.09 -20.02
N GLU A 49 13.07 -6.81 -20.29
CA GLU A 49 13.04 -5.79 -19.24
C GLU A 49 11.86 -4.88 -19.39
N VAL A 50 11.21 -4.59 -18.26
CA VAL A 50 10.11 -3.65 -18.22
C VAL A 50 10.49 -2.57 -17.22
N PRO A 51 10.45 -1.28 -17.62
CA PRO A 51 10.78 -0.23 -16.68
C PRO A 51 9.79 -0.18 -15.52
N ALA A 52 10.31 0.04 -14.34
CA ALA A 52 9.49 0.19 -13.15
C ALA A 52 10.02 1.37 -12.35
N TYR A 53 9.13 2.22 -11.92
CA TYR A 53 9.52 3.44 -11.22
C TYR A 53 8.98 3.43 -9.81
N LEU A 54 9.81 3.81 -8.85
CA LEU A 54 9.36 3.91 -7.47
C LEU A 54 8.55 5.20 -7.37
N VAL A 55 7.27 5.06 -7.04
CA VAL A 55 6.41 6.23 -6.91
C VAL A 55 6.20 6.63 -5.46
N SER A 56 6.33 5.71 -4.54
CA SER A 56 6.20 6.02 -3.12
C SER A 56 6.77 4.91 -2.29
N ARG A 57 7.39 5.26 -1.17
CA ARG A 57 7.89 4.27 -0.22
C ARG A 57 7.30 4.61 1.14
N VAL A 58 6.68 3.63 1.78
CA VAL A 58 6.10 3.82 3.11
C VAL A 58 6.83 2.90 4.06
N ILE A 59 7.32 3.47 5.15
CA ILE A 59 8.04 2.72 6.18
C ILE A 59 7.16 2.68 7.41
N MET A 60 7.03 1.52 8.02
CA MET A 60 6.14 1.33 9.14
C MET A 60 6.69 0.28 10.09
N PRO A 61 6.23 0.26 11.34
CA PRO A 61 6.55 -0.87 12.20
C PRO A 61 6.00 -2.16 11.60
N THR A 62 6.74 -3.25 11.76
CA THR A 62 6.31 -4.53 11.19
C THR A 62 4.97 -4.97 11.75
N THR A 63 4.67 -4.62 13.01
CA THR A 63 3.37 -4.95 13.59
C THR A 63 2.24 -4.25 12.85
N GLU A 64 2.48 -3.04 12.36
CA GLU A 64 1.47 -2.34 11.59
C GLU A 64 1.28 -2.99 10.23
N LEU A 65 2.34 -3.48 9.63
CA LEU A 65 2.22 -4.20 8.36
C LEU A 65 1.31 -5.41 8.53
N ALA A 66 1.50 -6.18 9.61
CA ALA A 66 0.67 -7.34 9.87
C ALA A 66 -0.79 -6.94 10.05
N HIS A 67 -1.03 -5.86 10.80
CA HIS A 67 -2.39 -5.39 11.02
C HIS A 67 -3.03 -4.93 9.71
N MET A 68 -2.27 -4.21 8.89
CA MET A 68 -2.77 -3.74 7.62
C MET A 68 -3.11 -4.91 6.70
N ALA A 69 -2.29 -5.97 6.72
CA ALA A 69 -2.56 -7.13 5.90
C ALA A 69 -3.90 -7.76 6.23
N GLU A 70 -4.23 -7.84 7.52
CA GLU A 70 -5.52 -8.37 7.93
C GLU A 70 -6.66 -7.47 7.45
N THR A 71 -6.48 -6.17 7.58
CA THR A 71 -7.49 -5.21 7.15
C THR A 71 -7.74 -5.33 5.65
N LEU A 72 -6.65 -5.45 4.88
CA LEU A 72 -6.78 -5.58 3.44
C LEU A 72 -7.46 -6.88 3.05
N ASN A 73 -7.10 -7.98 3.71
CA ASN A 73 -7.72 -9.26 3.40
C ASN A 73 -9.20 -9.25 3.71
N ASP A 74 -9.58 -8.65 4.84
CA ASP A 74 -11.00 -8.56 5.18
C ASP A 74 -11.76 -7.73 4.17
N HIS A 75 -11.17 -6.63 3.73
CA HIS A 75 -11.80 -5.76 2.76
C HIS A 75 -11.99 -6.48 1.43
N ILE A 76 -10.95 -7.16 0.96
CA ILE A 76 -11.02 -7.89 -0.30
C ILE A 76 -12.06 -8.99 -0.24
N ALA A 77 -12.09 -9.73 0.87
CA ALA A 77 -13.05 -10.80 1.01
C ALA A 77 -14.48 -10.28 0.93
N LYS A 78 -14.75 -9.15 1.59
CA LYS A 78 -16.10 -8.59 1.53
C LYS A 78 -16.48 -8.16 0.14
N HIS A 79 -15.53 -7.59 -0.61
CA HIS A 79 -15.82 -7.16 -1.96
C HIS A 79 -16.04 -8.33 -2.89
N LEU A 80 -15.26 -9.40 -2.72
CA LEU A 80 -15.46 -10.58 -3.54
C LEU A 80 -16.79 -11.23 -3.23
N GLU A 81 -17.20 -11.24 -1.97
CA GLU A 81 -18.48 -11.82 -1.61
C GLU A 81 -19.66 -11.03 -2.17
N GLN A 82 -19.46 -9.77 -2.46
CA GLN A 82 -20.51 -8.94 -3.00
C GLN A 82 -20.55 -8.93 -4.50
N GLY A 83 -19.88 -9.90 -5.12
CA GLY A 83 -20.04 -10.06 -6.55
C GLY A 83 -19.25 -9.12 -7.41
N MET A 84 -18.08 -8.83 -6.98
CA MET A 84 -17.22 -8.03 -7.82
C MET A 84 -17.02 -8.67 -9.15
#